data_88de0482fff780e0ec4a81e128095d24
#
_entry.id   88de0482fff780e0ec4a81e128095d24
#
_cell.length_a   1.000
_cell.length_b   1.000
_cell.length_c   1.000
_cell.angle_alpha   90.00
_cell.angle_beta   90.00
_cell.angle_gamma   90.00
#
_symmetry.space_group_name_H-M   'P 1'
#
loop_
_entity.id
_entity.type
_entity.pdbx_description
1 polymer ?
#
loop_
_entity_poly.entity_id
_entity_poly.type
_entity_poly.pdbx_seq_one_letter_code
_entity_poly.pdbx_strand_id
1 'polypeptide(L)'
;MKYKIEWTYKLKGKEGIYFTSDWVDTELAIIGGEDIEKTGKASELIFYDEMGQSWNLKEVKKLVVEVEEDPHDVLVYFDGGFNLDTYQAGLGVVIYFRQGKKKYRLRANELIDEMETNNEAEYAALHYALNLLNEIGVHHVPCDFKGDSQVVLKQLEGEWPCYEENLNRWLDRIEERMKGLGLKPRYQPIPRNDNKEADKLATQALEGKTIYSKMQII
;
A
#
# COMPACT_ATOMS: atom_id res chain seq x y z
N MET A 1 7.49 -12.77 -8.68
CA MET A 1 8.55 -13.68 -8.18
C MET A 1 8.54 -14.93 -9.05
N LYS A 2 9.73 -15.46 -9.38
CA LYS A 2 9.86 -16.69 -10.16
C LYS A 2 10.52 -17.75 -9.30
N TYR A 3 10.21 -18.99 -9.63
CA TYR A 3 10.78 -20.16 -8.96
C TYR A 3 11.36 -21.14 -9.96
N LYS A 4 12.39 -21.82 -9.53
CA LYS A 4 12.97 -23.00 -10.19
C LYS A 4 12.66 -24.21 -9.34
N ILE A 5 12.08 -25.25 -9.93
CA ILE A 5 11.64 -26.46 -9.22
C ILE A 5 12.65 -27.55 -9.44
N GLU A 6 13.10 -28.18 -8.36
CA GLU A 6 14.00 -29.32 -8.39
C GLU A 6 13.37 -30.51 -7.66
N TRP A 7 13.44 -31.70 -8.25
CA TRP A 7 12.93 -32.91 -7.62
C TRP A 7 13.63 -34.17 -8.13
N THR A 8 13.61 -35.21 -7.30
CA THR A 8 14.10 -36.53 -7.66
C THR A 8 12.91 -37.46 -7.97
N TYR A 9 12.85 -38.02 -9.17
CA TYR A 9 11.84 -38.99 -9.57
C TYR A 9 12.24 -40.39 -9.08
N LYS A 10 11.38 -41.02 -8.27
CA LYS A 10 11.61 -42.35 -7.67
C LYS A 10 11.33 -43.46 -8.66
N LEU A 11 12.30 -44.31 -8.88
CA LEU A 11 12.17 -45.56 -9.63
C LEU A 11 12.20 -46.74 -8.68
N LYS A 12 11.24 -47.68 -8.83
CA LYS A 12 11.18 -48.89 -7.96
C LYS A 12 12.45 -49.75 -8.13
N GLY A 13 13.22 -49.86 -7.06
CA GLY A 13 14.45 -50.69 -7.03
C GLY A 13 15.63 -50.13 -7.82
N LYS A 14 15.61 -48.85 -8.20
CA LYS A 14 16.71 -48.16 -8.91
C LYS A 14 16.99 -46.80 -8.27
N GLU A 15 18.12 -46.27 -8.65
CA GLU A 15 18.50 -44.89 -8.33
C GLU A 15 17.48 -43.90 -8.93
N GLY A 16 17.14 -42.84 -8.22
CA GLY A 16 16.21 -41.82 -8.70
C GLY A 16 16.82 -40.96 -9.80
N ILE A 17 15.98 -40.35 -10.62
CA ILE A 17 16.42 -39.43 -11.66
C ILE A 17 16.12 -37.99 -11.17
N TYR A 18 17.14 -37.15 -11.18
CA TYR A 18 17.03 -35.74 -10.84
C TYR A 18 16.51 -34.91 -12.00
N PHE A 19 15.56 -34.03 -11.71
CA PHE A 19 14.96 -33.10 -12.65
C PHE A 19 15.04 -31.67 -12.11
N THR A 20 15.12 -30.72 -13.02
CA THR A 20 15.05 -29.29 -12.74
C THR A 20 14.20 -28.61 -13.81
N SER A 21 13.38 -27.63 -13.40
CA SER A 21 12.58 -26.82 -14.33
C SER A 21 13.36 -25.61 -14.82
N ASP A 22 12.85 -24.94 -15.85
CA ASP A 22 13.15 -23.54 -16.10
C ASP A 22 12.57 -22.65 -14.99
N TRP A 23 12.90 -21.34 -15.03
CA TRP A 23 12.30 -20.34 -14.17
C TRP A 23 10.84 -20.10 -14.57
N VAL A 24 9.90 -20.44 -13.70
CA VAL A 24 8.47 -20.26 -13.90
C VAL A 24 7.90 -19.26 -12.91
N ASP A 25 6.77 -18.64 -13.23
CA ASP A 25 6.07 -17.77 -12.30
C ASP A 25 5.50 -18.56 -11.11
N THR A 26 5.11 -17.86 -10.06
CA THR A 26 4.65 -18.45 -8.80
C THR A 26 3.42 -19.34 -8.97
N GLU A 27 2.47 -18.94 -9.82
CA GLU A 27 1.25 -19.73 -10.07
C GLU A 27 1.57 -21.06 -10.74
N LEU A 28 2.36 -21.01 -11.80
CA LEU A 28 2.79 -22.21 -12.52
C LEU A 28 3.67 -23.11 -11.65
N ALA A 29 4.52 -22.53 -10.80
CA ALA A 29 5.33 -23.28 -9.83
C ALA A 29 4.46 -24.08 -8.85
N ILE A 30 3.39 -23.48 -8.31
CA ILE A 30 2.47 -24.16 -7.39
C ILE A 30 1.72 -25.27 -8.10
N ILE A 31 1.14 -25.00 -9.29
CA ILE A 31 0.40 -26.00 -10.08
C ILE A 31 1.32 -27.18 -10.45
N GLY A 32 2.50 -26.88 -10.96
CA GLY A 32 3.48 -27.90 -11.31
C GLY A 32 3.94 -28.73 -10.12
N GLY A 33 4.22 -28.08 -9.00
CA GLY A 33 4.59 -28.75 -7.75
C GLY A 33 3.50 -29.68 -7.22
N GLU A 34 2.23 -29.23 -7.23
CA GLU A 34 1.10 -30.07 -6.85
C GLU A 34 0.95 -31.30 -7.74
N ASP A 35 1.11 -31.13 -9.06
CA ASP A 35 0.99 -32.24 -9.98
C ASP A 35 2.15 -33.24 -9.81
N ILE A 36 3.36 -32.76 -9.59
CA ILE A 36 4.51 -33.62 -9.27
C ILE A 36 4.27 -34.40 -7.98
N GLU A 37 3.79 -33.75 -6.88
CA GLU A 37 3.44 -34.42 -5.62
C GLU A 37 2.35 -35.49 -5.78
N LYS A 38 1.28 -35.20 -6.54
CA LYS A 38 0.18 -36.13 -6.82
C LYS A 38 0.64 -37.44 -7.51
N THR A 39 1.77 -37.42 -8.23
CA THR A 39 2.30 -38.63 -8.84
C THR A 39 2.75 -39.68 -7.81
N GLY A 40 3.05 -39.23 -6.57
CA GLY A 40 3.64 -40.08 -5.52
C GLY A 40 5.05 -40.61 -5.82
N LYS A 41 5.64 -40.14 -6.93
CA LYS A 41 6.97 -40.59 -7.41
C LYS A 41 8.05 -39.55 -7.22
N ALA A 42 7.71 -38.36 -6.71
CA ALA A 42 8.68 -37.32 -6.39
C ALA A 42 9.21 -37.48 -4.97
N SER A 43 10.47 -37.17 -4.79
CA SER A 43 11.11 -36.91 -3.51
C SER A 43 11.97 -35.67 -3.64
N GLU A 44 12.26 -35.03 -2.50
CA GLU A 44 13.13 -33.85 -2.48
C GLU A 44 12.61 -32.73 -3.40
N LEU A 45 11.29 -32.50 -3.41
CA LEU A 45 10.68 -31.41 -4.15
C LEU A 45 11.02 -30.07 -3.49
N ILE A 46 11.87 -29.28 -4.12
CA ILE A 46 12.41 -28.02 -3.61
C ILE A 46 12.15 -26.92 -4.65
N PHE A 47 11.78 -25.74 -4.16
CA PHE A 47 11.58 -24.53 -4.96
C PHE A 47 12.68 -23.53 -4.60
N TYR A 48 13.43 -23.04 -5.59
CA TYR A 48 14.40 -21.97 -5.41
C TYR A 48 13.85 -20.67 -5.97
N ASP A 49 13.93 -19.60 -5.19
CA ASP A 49 13.61 -18.26 -5.67
C ASP A 49 14.80 -17.59 -6.38
N GLU A 50 14.56 -16.41 -6.96
CA GLU A 50 15.58 -15.64 -7.71
C GLU A 50 16.74 -15.16 -6.82
N MET A 51 16.61 -15.23 -5.49
CA MET A 51 17.68 -14.93 -4.52
C MET A 51 18.46 -16.18 -4.10
N GLY A 52 18.05 -17.37 -4.59
CA GLY A 52 18.67 -18.65 -4.29
C GLY A 52 18.21 -19.27 -2.96
N GLN A 53 17.14 -18.73 -2.34
CA GLN A 53 16.53 -19.31 -1.15
C GLN A 53 15.65 -20.50 -1.53
N SER A 54 15.70 -21.56 -0.70
CA SER A 54 14.95 -22.79 -0.92
C SER A 54 13.67 -22.82 -0.11
N TRP A 55 12.60 -23.34 -0.70
CA TRP A 55 11.26 -23.43 -0.13
C TRP A 55 10.64 -24.81 -0.43
N ASN A 56 9.80 -25.34 0.43
CA ASN A 56 8.92 -26.44 0.08
C ASN A 56 7.58 -25.92 -0.49
N LEU A 57 6.79 -26.78 -1.11
CA LEU A 57 5.51 -26.40 -1.74
C LEU A 57 4.53 -25.73 -0.77
N LYS A 58 4.50 -26.17 0.50
CA LYS A 58 3.63 -25.62 1.53
C LYS A 58 4.05 -24.20 1.92
N GLU A 59 5.35 -23.94 1.98
CA GLU A 59 5.91 -22.63 2.26
C GLU A 59 5.65 -21.66 1.11
N VAL A 60 5.86 -22.09 -0.16
CA VAL A 60 5.53 -21.27 -1.33
C VAL A 60 4.06 -20.88 -1.33
N LYS A 61 3.14 -21.83 -1.08
CA LYS A 61 1.70 -21.55 -0.98
C LYS A 61 1.38 -20.56 0.13
N LYS A 62 2.01 -20.70 1.29
CA LYS A 62 1.82 -19.79 2.43
C LYS A 62 2.29 -18.39 2.09
N LEU A 63 3.45 -18.26 1.46
CA LEU A 63 4.02 -16.99 1.03
C LEU A 63 3.08 -16.26 0.06
N VAL A 64 2.46 -16.99 -0.89
CA VAL A 64 1.48 -16.41 -1.82
C VAL A 64 0.26 -15.88 -1.10
N VAL A 65 -0.28 -16.65 -0.13
CA VAL A 65 -1.43 -16.21 0.66
C VAL A 65 -1.07 -14.96 1.49
N GLU A 66 0.10 -14.91 2.11
CA GLU A 66 0.58 -13.74 2.86
C GLU A 66 0.72 -12.51 1.95
N VAL A 67 1.34 -12.66 0.78
CA VAL A 67 1.49 -11.57 -0.21
C VAL A 67 0.14 -11.13 -0.79
N GLU A 68 -0.80 -12.06 -1.02
CA GLU A 68 -2.15 -11.73 -1.48
C GLU A 68 -2.98 -11.03 -0.38
N GLU A 69 -2.69 -11.29 0.89
CA GLU A 69 -3.37 -10.65 2.02
C GLU A 69 -2.82 -9.26 2.33
N ASP A 70 -1.63 -8.90 1.84
CA ASP A 70 -1.09 -7.55 2.00
C ASP A 70 -1.88 -6.52 1.18
N PRO A 71 -2.15 -5.34 1.74
CA PRO A 71 -2.84 -4.27 1.01
C PRO A 71 -2.02 -3.81 -0.21
N HIS A 72 -2.66 -3.76 -1.38
CA HIS A 72 -2.08 -3.33 -2.65
C HIS A 72 -3.08 -2.50 -3.47
N ASP A 73 -2.67 -1.98 -4.64
CA ASP A 73 -3.47 -1.10 -5.49
C ASP A 73 -4.03 0.11 -4.70
N VAL A 74 -3.14 0.76 -3.95
CA VAL A 74 -3.50 1.80 -2.99
C VAL A 74 -3.70 3.13 -3.68
N LEU A 75 -4.88 3.72 -3.48
CA LEU A 75 -5.26 5.03 -3.98
C LEU A 75 -5.79 5.88 -2.82
N VAL A 76 -5.16 7.02 -2.59
CA VAL A 76 -5.44 7.94 -1.48
C VAL A 76 -5.98 9.26 -2.02
N TYR A 77 -7.11 9.70 -1.50
CA TYR A 77 -7.61 11.06 -1.63
C TYR A 77 -7.49 11.75 -0.28
N PHE A 78 -7.02 12.98 -0.27
CA PHE A 78 -6.89 13.77 0.93
C PHE A 78 -7.30 15.22 0.69
N ASP A 79 -7.72 15.89 1.75
CA ASP A 79 -8.12 17.29 1.76
C ASP A 79 -7.96 17.88 3.15
N GLY A 80 -7.50 19.12 3.23
CA GLY A 80 -7.35 19.88 4.46
C GLY A 80 -8.20 21.15 4.44
N GLY A 81 -9.17 21.25 5.33
CA GLY A 81 -9.96 22.47 5.52
C GLY A 81 -9.46 23.25 6.75
N PHE A 82 -9.28 24.56 6.62
CA PHE A 82 -8.80 25.42 7.69
C PHE A 82 -9.87 26.43 8.11
N ASN A 83 -10.04 26.60 9.42
CA ASN A 83 -10.91 27.61 10.02
C ASN A 83 -10.07 28.71 10.67
N LEU A 84 -10.09 29.91 10.07
CA LEU A 84 -9.30 31.07 10.52
C LEU A 84 -9.75 31.59 11.88
N ASP A 85 -11.03 31.43 12.23
CA ASP A 85 -11.57 31.98 13.50
C ASP A 85 -11.15 31.13 14.72
N THR A 86 -11.01 29.82 14.51
CA THR A 86 -10.69 28.88 15.59
C THR A 86 -9.25 28.34 15.51
N TYR A 87 -8.51 28.63 14.44
CA TYR A 87 -7.18 28.06 14.16
C TYR A 87 -7.17 26.53 14.15
N GLN A 88 -8.30 25.95 13.74
CA GLN A 88 -8.47 24.51 13.61
C GLN A 88 -8.42 24.08 12.16
N ALA A 89 -7.92 22.85 11.93
CA ALA A 89 -8.04 22.21 10.65
C ALA A 89 -8.83 20.91 10.74
N GLY A 90 -9.72 20.71 9.78
CA GLY A 90 -10.36 19.43 9.52
C GLY A 90 -9.59 18.68 8.43
N LEU A 91 -9.23 17.45 8.71
CA LEU A 91 -8.52 16.57 7.79
C LEU A 91 -9.48 15.53 7.26
N GLY A 92 -9.52 15.37 5.94
CA GLY A 92 -10.37 14.38 5.27
C GLY A 92 -9.55 13.41 4.43
N VAL A 93 -9.76 12.11 4.63
CA VAL A 93 -9.01 11.06 3.91
C VAL A 93 -9.94 9.96 3.42
N VAL A 94 -9.75 9.55 2.18
CA VAL A 94 -10.39 8.38 1.59
C VAL A 94 -9.32 7.50 0.97
N ILE A 95 -9.26 6.23 1.40
CA ILE A 95 -8.29 5.25 0.89
C ILE A 95 -9.04 4.10 0.23
N TYR A 96 -8.72 3.86 -1.03
CA TYR A 96 -9.12 2.65 -1.73
C TYR A 96 -7.93 1.70 -1.81
N PHE A 97 -8.14 0.42 -1.56
CA PHE A 97 -7.10 -0.59 -1.66
C PHE A 97 -7.70 -1.97 -1.90
N ARG A 98 -6.86 -2.90 -2.33
CA ARG A 98 -7.18 -4.32 -2.39
C ARG A 98 -6.47 -5.07 -1.27
N GLN A 99 -7.10 -6.15 -0.82
CA GLN A 99 -6.52 -7.12 0.08
C GLN A 99 -7.03 -8.51 -0.36
N GLY A 100 -6.16 -9.31 -0.90
CA GLY A 100 -6.55 -10.48 -1.67
C GLY A 100 -7.39 -10.08 -2.89
N LYS A 101 -8.50 -10.78 -3.10
CA LYS A 101 -9.44 -10.49 -4.19
C LYS A 101 -10.48 -9.42 -3.86
N LYS A 102 -10.45 -8.88 -2.65
CA LYS A 102 -11.46 -7.95 -2.14
C LYS A 102 -10.98 -6.51 -2.30
N LYS A 103 -11.91 -5.62 -2.61
CA LYS A 103 -11.68 -4.18 -2.61
C LYS A 103 -12.24 -3.56 -1.33
N TYR A 104 -11.52 -2.60 -0.80
CA TYR A 104 -11.92 -1.87 0.40
C TYR A 104 -11.89 -0.38 0.16
N ARG A 105 -12.74 0.33 0.90
CA ARG A 105 -12.72 1.77 1.05
C ARG A 105 -12.65 2.10 2.54
N LEU A 106 -11.64 2.86 2.93
CA LEU A 106 -11.53 3.48 4.24
C LEU A 106 -11.84 4.97 4.10
N ARG A 107 -12.67 5.49 4.98
CA ARG A 107 -13.01 6.91 5.11
C ARG A 107 -12.71 7.33 6.53
N ALA A 108 -11.95 8.37 6.68
CA ALA A 108 -11.60 8.88 7.99
C ALA A 108 -11.47 10.40 7.96
N ASN A 109 -11.71 11.03 9.09
CA ASN A 109 -11.41 12.43 9.30
C ASN A 109 -10.87 12.66 10.69
N GLU A 110 -10.18 13.79 10.86
CA GLU A 110 -9.61 14.23 12.13
C GLU A 110 -9.73 15.74 12.25
N LEU A 111 -9.96 16.23 13.46
CA LEU A 111 -9.88 17.65 13.81
C LEU A 111 -8.58 17.88 14.56
N ILE A 112 -7.79 18.85 14.12
CA ILE A 112 -6.55 19.25 14.79
C ILE A 112 -6.55 20.74 15.08
N ASP A 113 -5.91 21.10 16.17
CA ASP A 113 -5.77 22.47 16.66
C ASP A 113 -4.43 23.10 16.25
N GLU A 114 -4.28 24.40 16.47
CA GLU A 114 -3.03 25.15 16.31
C GLU A 114 -2.49 25.17 14.88
N MET A 115 -3.37 25.22 13.88
CA MET A 115 -2.99 25.41 12.48
C MET A 115 -2.98 26.89 12.11
N GLU A 116 -2.09 27.28 11.23
CA GLU A 116 -1.92 28.68 10.84
C GLU A 116 -2.45 28.98 9.45
N THR A 117 -2.42 28.00 8.54
CA THR A 117 -2.78 28.20 7.13
C THR A 117 -3.53 27.02 6.52
N ASN A 118 -4.24 27.30 5.42
CA ASN A 118 -4.88 26.23 4.63
C ASN A 118 -3.85 25.26 4.02
N ASN A 119 -2.70 25.76 3.57
CA ASN A 119 -1.65 24.90 3.06
C ASN A 119 -1.15 23.92 4.14
N GLU A 120 -1.00 24.39 5.37
CA GLU A 120 -0.62 23.54 6.48
C GLU A 120 -1.65 22.43 6.75
N ALA A 121 -2.95 22.73 6.67
CA ALA A 121 -4.03 21.76 6.78
C ALA A 121 -3.95 20.67 5.70
N GLU A 122 -3.59 21.04 4.47
CA GLU A 122 -3.39 20.08 3.37
C GLU A 122 -2.21 19.12 3.64
N TYR A 123 -1.07 19.65 4.12
CA TYR A 123 0.06 18.79 4.53
C TYR A 123 -0.31 17.87 5.68
N ALA A 124 -1.03 18.39 6.68
CA ALA A 124 -1.50 17.60 7.80
C ALA A 124 -2.47 16.48 7.36
N ALA A 125 -3.35 16.73 6.38
CA ALA A 125 -4.26 15.73 5.83
C ALA A 125 -3.49 14.59 5.15
N LEU A 126 -2.44 14.92 4.38
CA LEU A 126 -1.59 13.89 3.78
C LEU A 126 -0.81 13.10 4.85
N HIS A 127 -0.27 13.77 5.87
CA HIS A 127 0.40 13.09 6.97
C HIS A 127 -0.56 12.15 7.73
N TYR A 128 -1.80 12.58 7.96
CA TYR A 128 -2.85 11.74 8.53
C TYR A 128 -3.14 10.51 7.66
N ALA A 129 -3.21 10.69 6.33
CA ALA A 129 -3.37 9.58 5.40
C ALA A 129 -2.25 8.54 5.53
N LEU A 130 -0.99 8.97 5.72
CA LEU A 130 0.14 8.06 5.94
C LEU A 130 0.02 7.28 7.26
N ASN A 131 -0.54 7.87 8.30
CA ASN A 131 -0.82 7.16 9.54
C ASN A 131 -1.88 6.08 9.33
N LEU A 132 -2.96 6.40 8.61
CA LEU A 132 -3.99 5.42 8.25
C LEU A 132 -3.44 4.28 7.36
N LEU A 133 -2.55 4.59 6.41
CA LEU A 133 -1.87 3.55 5.60
C LEU A 133 -1.06 2.59 6.48
N ASN A 134 -0.35 3.12 7.47
CA ASN A 134 0.37 2.28 8.44
C ASN A 134 -0.57 1.40 9.28
N GLU A 135 -1.71 1.95 9.73
CA GLU A 135 -2.71 1.20 10.51
C GLU A 135 -3.30 0.01 9.74
N ILE A 136 -3.52 0.18 8.44
CA ILE A 136 -4.05 -0.91 7.60
C ILE A 136 -2.97 -1.83 7.04
N GLY A 137 -1.71 -1.63 7.40
CA GLY A 137 -0.60 -2.50 7.04
C GLY A 137 -0.04 -2.29 5.63
N VAL A 138 -0.18 -1.08 5.06
CA VAL A 138 0.38 -0.75 3.74
C VAL A 138 1.87 -0.48 3.84
N HIS A 139 2.69 -1.35 3.24
CA HIS A 139 4.15 -1.24 3.21
C HIS A 139 4.72 -1.67 1.85
N HIS A 140 5.81 -1.01 1.43
CA HIS A 140 6.63 -1.39 0.27
C HIS A 140 5.86 -1.50 -1.06
N VAL A 141 4.75 -0.77 -1.21
CA VAL A 141 3.91 -0.78 -2.41
C VAL A 141 3.85 0.59 -3.08
N PRO A 142 3.54 0.65 -4.39
CA PRO A 142 3.16 1.89 -5.04
C PRO A 142 1.86 2.44 -4.44
N CYS A 143 1.83 3.76 -4.19
CA CYS A 143 0.65 4.47 -3.70
C CYS A 143 0.36 5.68 -4.57
N ASP A 144 -0.86 5.80 -5.05
CA ASP A 144 -1.34 6.97 -5.78
C ASP A 144 -1.97 7.96 -4.79
N PHE A 145 -1.43 9.18 -4.73
CA PHE A 145 -1.94 10.27 -3.90
C PHE A 145 -2.62 11.32 -4.76
N LYS A 146 -3.88 11.60 -4.49
CA LYS A 146 -4.71 12.58 -5.20
C LYS A 146 -5.20 13.66 -4.25
N GLY A 147 -4.98 14.91 -4.62
CA GLY A 147 -5.44 16.09 -3.91
C GLY A 147 -5.67 17.24 -4.89
N ASP A 148 -6.38 18.27 -4.46
CA ASP A 148 -6.60 19.46 -5.27
C ASP A 148 -5.61 20.60 -4.97
N SER A 149 -4.77 20.46 -3.94
CA SER A 149 -3.67 21.36 -3.65
C SER A 149 -2.45 21.09 -4.55
N GLN A 150 -2.35 21.81 -5.68
CA GLN A 150 -1.19 21.71 -6.57
C GLN A 150 0.12 22.10 -5.86
N VAL A 151 0.04 23.06 -4.93
CA VAL A 151 1.22 23.53 -4.18
C VAL A 151 1.84 22.37 -3.41
N VAL A 152 1.04 21.70 -2.59
CA VAL A 152 1.50 20.57 -1.76
C VAL A 152 2.07 19.45 -2.62
N LEU A 153 1.34 19.03 -3.67
CA LEU A 153 1.78 17.92 -4.51
C LEU A 153 3.05 18.24 -5.28
N LYS A 154 3.19 19.48 -5.83
CA LYS A 154 4.39 19.90 -6.56
C LYS A 154 5.61 20.10 -5.66
N GLN A 155 5.40 20.49 -4.40
CA GLN A 155 6.49 20.56 -3.42
C GLN A 155 6.96 19.15 -3.01
N LEU A 156 6.05 18.21 -2.84
CA LEU A 156 6.38 16.81 -2.57
C LEU A 156 7.08 16.09 -3.74
N GLU A 157 6.77 16.49 -4.98
CA GLU A 157 7.51 16.03 -6.18
C GLU A 157 8.91 16.64 -6.30
N GLY A 158 9.22 17.67 -5.48
CA GLY A 158 10.46 18.45 -5.58
C GLY A 158 10.49 19.42 -6.79
N GLU A 159 9.35 19.60 -7.47
CA GLU A 159 9.25 20.53 -8.61
C GLU A 159 9.17 21.98 -8.16
N TRP A 160 8.53 22.24 -7.01
CA TRP A 160 8.40 23.58 -6.45
C TRP A 160 9.12 23.68 -5.10
N PRO A 161 9.83 24.80 -4.85
CA PRO A 161 10.47 25.01 -3.56
C PRO A 161 9.43 25.33 -2.48
N CYS A 162 9.70 24.89 -1.26
CA CYS A 162 8.97 25.28 -0.08
C CYS A 162 9.83 26.27 0.73
N TYR A 163 9.36 27.51 0.89
CA TYR A 163 10.11 28.58 1.58
C TYR A 163 9.67 28.79 3.03
N GLU A 164 8.49 28.31 3.41
CA GLU A 164 7.93 28.48 4.74
C GLU A 164 8.45 27.38 5.68
N GLU A 165 9.03 27.77 6.80
CA GLU A 165 9.69 26.84 7.73
C GLU A 165 8.73 25.82 8.34
N ASN A 166 7.49 26.23 8.71
CA ASN A 166 6.47 25.32 9.23
C ASN A 166 6.02 24.29 8.18
N LEU A 167 5.88 24.68 6.91
CA LEU A 167 5.52 23.78 5.83
C LEU A 167 6.67 22.80 5.50
N ASN A 168 7.93 23.27 5.57
CA ASN A 168 9.11 22.39 5.43
C ASN A 168 9.14 21.30 6.51
N ARG A 169 8.77 21.65 7.75
CA ARG A 169 8.69 20.63 8.83
C ARG A 169 7.63 19.57 8.55
N TRP A 170 6.51 19.94 7.92
CA TRP A 170 5.50 18.97 7.48
C TRP A 170 6.04 18.10 6.34
N LEU A 171 6.72 18.70 5.38
CA LEU A 171 7.32 18.01 4.25
C LEU A 171 8.32 16.96 4.72
N ASP A 172 9.24 17.33 5.62
CA ASP A 172 10.22 16.42 6.22
C ASP A 172 9.54 15.23 6.93
N ARG A 173 8.51 15.48 7.73
CA ARG A 173 7.73 14.43 8.42
C ARG A 173 7.05 13.47 7.45
N ILE A 174 6.49 14.00 6.36
CA ILE A 174 5.82 13.21 5.33
C ILE A 174 6.84 12.33 4.60
N GLU A 175 7.98 12.90 4.19
CA GLU A 175 9.06 12.17 3.51
C GLU A 175 9.64 11.07 4.41
N GLU A 176 9.91 11.37 5.67
CA GLU A 176 10.39 10.39 6.66
C GLU A 176 9.37 9.26 6.84
N ARG A 177 8.08 9.59 6.95
CA ARG A 177 7.02 8.60 7.10
C ARG A 177 6.86 7.72 5.86
N MET A 178 6.88 8.30 4.66
CA MET A 178 6.85 7.57 3.39
C MET A 178 8.05 6.62 3.25
N LYS A 179 9.24 7.09 3.60
CA LYS A 179 10.46 6.29 3.61
C LYS A 179 10.38 5.15 4.62
N GLY A 180 9.87 5.41 5.83
CA GLY A 180 9.67 4.40 6.87
C GLY A 180 8.70 3.29 6.44
N LEU A 181 7.67 3.63 5.69
CA LEU A 181 6.72 2.68 5.12
C LEU A 181 7.22 2.02 3.81
N GLY A 182 8.34 2.48 3.27
CA GLY A 182 8.88 1.99 1.99
C GLY A 182 7.95 2.25 0.81
N LEU A 183 7.13 3.30 0.87
CA LEU A 183 6.17 3.62 -0.19
C LEU A 183 6.88 4.15 -1.45
N LYS A 184 6.27 3.89 -2.60
CA LYS A 184 6.65 4.49 -3.88
C LYS A 184 5.52 5.44 -4.29
N PRO A 185 5.56 6.71 -3.86
CA PRO A 185 4.48 7.65 -4.09
C PRO A 185 4.39 8.06 -5.56
N ARG A 186 3.16 8.22 -6.05
CA ARG A 186 2.82 8.87 -7.31
C ARG A 186 1.80 9.94 -6.99
N TYR A 187 2.12 11.18 -7.29
CA TYR A 187 1.25 12.31 -6.99
C TYR A 187 0.46 12.71 -8.23
N GLN A 188 -0.84 12.97 -8.04
CA GLN A 188 -1.73 13.38 -9.11
C GLN A 188 -2.63 14.53 -8.64
N PRO A 189 -2.37 15.76 -9.09
CA PRO A 189 -3.30 16.84 -8.84
C PRO A 189 -4.61 16.60 -9.58
N ILE A 190 -5.72 16.82 -8.89
CA ILE A 190 -7.07 16.65 -9.43
C ILE A 190 -7.89 17.93 -9.25
N PRO A 191 -8.91 18.17 -10.07
CA PRO A 191 -9.86 19.25 -9.84
C PRO A 191 -10.61 19.05 -8.52
N ARG A 192 -10.93 20.13 -7.81
CA ARG A 192 -11.69 20.09 -6.54
C ARG A 192 -13.01 19.29 -6.66
N ASN A 193 -13.65 19.36 -7.83
CA ASN A 193 -14.86 18.57 -8.08
C ASN A 193 -14.66 17.05 -8.03
N ASP A 194 -13.42 16.57 -8.19
CA ASP A 194 -13.09 15.16 -8.13
C ASP A 194 -12.59 14.74 -6.73
N ASN A 195 -12.37 15.73 -5.81
CA ASN A 195 -11.96 15.53 -4.42
C ASN A 195 -13.09 15.66 -3.39
N LYS A 196 -14.37 15.71 -3.85
CA LYS A 196 -15.54 16.03 -3.01
C LYS A 196 -15.69 15.15 -1.75
N GLU A 197 -15.27 13.91 -1.79
CA GLU A 197 -15.44 13.02 -0.64
C GLU A 197 -14.45 13.36 0.47
N ALA A 198 -13.20 13.67 0.14
CA ALA A 198 -12.20 14.13 1.11
C ALA A 198 -12.54 15.54 1.64
N ASP A 199 -12.92 16.48 0.77
CA ASP A 199 -13.40 17.83 1.14
C ASP A 199 -14.58 17.76 2.13
N LYS A 200 -15.56 16.89 1.86
CA LYS A 200 -16.69 16.68 2.78
C LYS A 200 -16.25 16.14 4.13
N LEU A 201 -15.29 15.22 4.18
CA LEU A 201 -14.77 14.66 5.43
C LEU A 201 -14.03 15.72 6.23
N ALA A 202 -13.20 16.55 5.58
CA ALA A 202 -12.52 17.68 6.21
C ALA A 202 -13.52 18.68 6.81
N THR A 203 -14.56 19.05 6.05
CA THR A 203 -15.65 19.92 6.54
C THR A 203 -16.37 19.31 7.75
N GLN A 204 -16.68 18.00 7.69
CA GLN A 204 -17.35 17.31 8.81
C GLN A 204 -16.48 17.26 10.07
N ALA A 205 -15.15 17.17 9.95
CA ALA A 205 -14.25 17.28 11.08
C ALA A 205 -14.36 18.66 11.75
N LEU A 206 -14.35 19.75 10.97
CA LEU A 206 -14.56 21.12 11.47
C LEU A 206 -15.93 21.32 12.14
N GLU A 207 -16.93 20.55 11.72
CA GLU A 207 -18.26 20.50 12.36
C GLU A 207 -18.30 19.64 13.65
N GLY A 208 -17.17 19.08 14.08
CA GLY A 208 -17.08 18.19 15.24
C GLY A 208 -17.61 16.77 15.02
N LYS A 209 -17.77 16.34 13.77
CA LYS A 209 -18.24 15.00 13.41
C LYS A 209 -17.04 14.09 13.12
N THR A 210 -16.79 13.09 13.97
CA THR A 210 -15.74 12.09 13.78
C THR A 210 -16.25 10.96 12.88
N ILE A 211 -15.50 10.63 11.85
CA ILE A 211 -15.80 9.55 10.91
C ILE A 211 -14.59 8.63 10.79
N TYR A 212 -14.81 7.35 11.03
CA TYR A 212 -13.88 6.27 10.70
C TYR A 212 -14.68 5.07 10.22
N SER A 213 -14.53 4.69 8.96
CA SER A 213 -15.30 3.60 8.35
C SER A 213 -14.46 2.85 7.33
N LYS A 214 -14.22 1.57 7.57
CA LYS A 214 -13.61 0.64 6.61
C LYS A 214 -14.69 -0.32 6.10
N MET A 215 -14.93 -0.33 4.80
CA MET A 215 -15.96 -1.16 4.18
C MET A 215 -15.38 -1.92 2.99
N GLN A 216 -15.80 -3.17 2.83
CA GLN A 216 -15.59 -3.88 1.57
C GLN A 216 -16.56 -3.30 0.53
N ILE A 217 -16.04 -3.05 -0.66
CA ILE A 217 -16.83 -2.58 -1.82
C ILE A 217 -16.84 -3.67 -2.88
N ILE A 218 -17.92 -3.69 -3.66
CA ILE A 218 -18.14 -4.69 -4.71
C ILE A 218 -17.33 -4.34 -5.97
#